data_7307c43d236d3bacfaa8022a4aad5669
#
_entry.id   7307c43d236d3bacfaa8022a4aad5669
#
_cell.length_a   1.000
_cell.length_b   1.000
_cell.length_c   1.000
_cell.angle_alpha   90.00
_cell.angle_beta   90.00
_cell.angle_gamma   90.00
#
_symmetry.space_group_name_H-M   'P 1'
#
loop_
_entity.id
_entity.type
_entity.pdbx_description
1 polymer ?
#
loop_
_entity_poly.entity_id
_entity_poly.type
_entity_poly.pdbx_seq_one_letter_code
_entity_poly.pdbx_strand_id
1 'polypeptide(L)'
;MSELTLVVPSAAYGEQILTYRAAFAQSGEHLYGGARLENLSDLTEWLQYVAAITSPAGVEQGRVPSSTFLCLRQSDQKMVGICNIRHSLDQSFLVNFAGHIGYSIHPEERRQGYAKEQLRLALLEAGQLGLDRVLVTCDEANLGSEKTILACGGQYESTYQDPDDGSRTKRFWIEVPHE
;
A
#
# COMPACT_ATOMS: atom_id res chain seq x y z
N MET A 1 0.27 13.10 -18.20
CA MET A 1 0.91 11.77 -18.30
C MET A 1 1.56 11.42 -16.96
N SER A 2 1.35 10.20 -16.48
CA SER A 2 1.91 9.79 -15.20
C SER A 2 3.42 9.56 -15.31
N GLU A 3 4.18 10.05 -14.35
CA GLU A 3 5.62 9.77 -14.24
C GLU A 3 5.90 8.37 -13.69
N LEU A 4 4.91 7.80 -13.01
CA LEU A 4 5.01 6.50 -12.36
C LEU A 4 4.14 5.46 -13.07
N THR A 5 4.48 4.20 -12.86
CA THR A 5 3.67 3.07 -13.30
C THR A 5 3.68 1.98 -12.22
N LEU A 6 2.56 1.26 -12.11
CA LEU A 6 2.46 0.11 -11.21
C LEU A 6 2.73 -1.16 -12.02
N VAL A 7 3.55 -2.05 -11.46
CA VAL A 7 3.85 -3.35 -12.07
C VAL A 7 3.70 -4.46 -11.04
N VAL A 8 3.35 -5.65 -11.51
CA VAL A 8 3.29 -6.85 -10.67
C VAL A 8 4.71 -7.25 -10.29
N PRO A 9 4.99 -7.56 -9.00
CA PRO A 9 6.31 -7.99 -8.60
C PRO A 9 6.78 -9.24 -9.36
N SER A 10 8.04 -9.23 -9.79
CA SER A 10 8.66 -10.38 -10.47
C SER A 10 10.15 -10.42 -10.17
N ALA A 11 10.78 -11.55 -10.51
CA ALA A 11 12.21 -11.72 -10.34
C ALA A 11 13.05 -10.71 -11.14
N ALA A 12 12.49 -10.16 -12.22
CA ALA A 12 13.15 -9.12 -13.02
C ALA A 12 13.47 -7.85 -12.20
N TYR A 13 12.69 -7.59 -11.14
CA TYR A 13 12.89 -6.45 -10.25
C TYR A 13 13.57 -6.83 -8.93
N GLY A 14 14.12 -8.05 -8.84
CA GLY A 14 14.62 -8.61 -7.59
C GLY A 14 15.64 -7.75 -6.86
N GLU A 15 16.61 -7.23 -7.58
CA GLU A 15 17.66 -6.38 -7.01
C GLU A 15 17.09 -5.09 -6.45
N GLN A 16 16.14 -4.47 -7.15
CA GLN A 16 15.48 -3.26 -6.72
C GLN A 16 14.58 -3.50 -5.50
N ILE A 17 13.89 -4.65 -5.45
CA ILE A 17 13.05 -5.02 -4.30
C ILE A 17 13.91 -5.15 -3.04
N LEU A 18 15.05 -5.82 -3.15
CA LEU A 18 15.97 -5.98 -2.02
C LEU A 18 16.58 -4.66 -1.58
N THR A 19 16.93 -3.79 -2.53
CA THR A 19 17.44 -2.44 -2.23
C THR A 19 16.38 -1.59 -1.52
N TYR A 20 15.14 -1.66 -1.98
CA TYR A 20 14.00 -0.97 -1.35
C TYR A 20 13.81 -1.43 0.10
N ARG A 21 13.79 -2.74 0.31
CA ARG A 21 13.70 -3.34 1.64
C ARG A 21 14.82 -2.86 2.56
N ALA A 22 16.06 -2.86 2.06
CA ALA A 22 17.23 -2.43 2.82
C ALA A 22 17.15 -0.96 3.24
N ALA A 23 16.60 -0.09 2.39
CA ALA A 23 16.43 1.32 2.71
C ALA A 23 15.51 1.52 3.93
N PHE A 24 14.44 0.75 4.04
CA PHE A 24 13.54 0.79 5.19
C PHE A 24 14.19 0.19 6.44
N ALA A 25 14.95 -0.89 6.30
CA ALA A 25 15.69 -1.46 7.42
C ALA A 25 16.71 -0.45 8.00
N GLN A 26 17.37 0.30 7.13
CA GLN A 26 18.34 1.33 7.56
C GLN A 26 17.67 2.52 8.22
N SER A 27 16.50 2.94 7.73
CA SER A 27 15.77 4.08 8.32
C SER A 27 15.07 3.71 9.62
N GLY A 28 14.89 2.42 9.90
CA GLY A 28 14.14 1.95 11.06
C GLY A 28 12.63 2.15 10.96
N GLU A 29 12.14 2.55 9.79
CA GLU A 29 10.72 2.76 9.55
C GLU A 29 10.02 1.46 9.13
N HIS A 30 8.74 1.33 9.52
CA HIS A 30 7.91 0.23 9.05
C HIS A 30 7.63 0.36 7.55
N LEU A 31 7.74 -0.76 6.81
CA LEU A 31 7.50 -0.81 5.38
C LEU A 31 6.02 -1.10 5.11
N TYR A 32 5.21 -0.05 5.01
CA TYR A 32 3.79 -0.18 4.68
C TYR A 32 3.59 -0.58 3.21
N GLY A 33 2.57 -1.39 2.96
CA GLY A 33 2.23 -1.82 1.61
C GLY A 33 3.10 -2.91 1.03
N GLY A 34 4.02 -3.45 1.82
CA GLY A 34 5.00 -4.42 1.35
C GLY A 34 4.55 -5.89 1.39
N ALA A 35 3.36 -6.20 1.91
CA ALA A 35 2.87 -7.58 1.99
C ALA A 35 3.92 -8.54 2.58
N ARG A 36 4.40 -8.24 3.77
CA ARG A 36 5.44 -9.00 4.51
C ARG A 36 6.86 -8.94 3.92
N LEU A 37 7.13 -8.08 2.94
CA LEU A 37 8.50 -7.92 2.42
C LEU A 37 9.50 -7.64 3.54
N GLU A 38 9.11 -6.85 4.53
CA GLU A 38 9.94 -6.50 5.69
C GLU A 38 10.38 -7.73 6.49
N ASN A 39 9.52 -8.75 6.56
CA ASN A 39 9.70 -9.92 7.43
C ASN A 39 10.19 -11.17 6.70
N LEU A 40 10.06 -11.24 5.37
CA LEU A 40 10.52 -12.37 4.58
C LEU A 40 11.95 -12.11 4.09
N SER A 41 12.87 -12.99 4.45
CA SER A 41 14.30 -12.85 4.11
C SER A 41 14.62 -13.32 2.70
N ASP A 42 13.81 -14.20 2.14
CA ASP A 42 14.01 -14.80 0.81
C ASP A 42 13.10 -14.14 -0.22
N LEU A 43 13.71 -13.56 -1.27
CA LEU A 43 12.98 -12.89 -2.33
C LEU A 43 12.03 -13.85 -3.07
N THR A 44 12.47 -15.07 -3.36
CA THR A 44 11.65 -16.06 -4.06
C THR A 44 10.41 -16.42 -3.23
N GLU A 45 10.57 -16.60 -1.93
CA GLU A 45 9.47 -16.85 -1.00
C GLU A 45 8.47 -15.70 -0.99
N TRP A 46 8.97 -14.46 -0.96
CA TRP A 46 8.09 -13.29 -1.00
C TRP A 46 7.33 -13.20 -2.33
N LEU A 47 8.01 -13.42 -3.46
CA LEU A 47 7.35 -13.40 -4.77
C LEU A 47 6.26 -14.45 -4.88
N GLN A 48 6.49 -15.66 -4.36
CA GLN A 48 5.48 -16.71 -4.30
C GLN A 48 4.31 -16.32 -3.41
N TYR A 49 4.60 -15.72 -2.26
CA TYR A 49 3.58 -15.26 -1.32
C TYR A 49 2.66 -14.20 -1.95
N VAL A 50 3.21 -13.15 -2.55
CA VAL A 50 2.38 -12.08 -3.13
C VAL A 50 1.56 -12.56 -4.33
N ALA A 51 2.07 -13.52 -5.09
CA ALA A 51 1.30 -14.13 -6.18
C ALA A 51 0.13 -14.97 -5.62
N ALA A 52 0.37 -15.74 -4.57
CA ALA A 52 -0.64 -16.64 -3.99
C ALA A 52 -1.80 -15.87 -3.35
N ILE A 53 -1.54 -14.76 -2.66
CA ILE A 53 -2.55 -14.02 -1.90
C ILE A 53 -3.50 -13.20 -2.79
N THR A 54 -3.33 -13.20 -4.10
CA THR A 54 -4.27 -12.54 -5.01
C THR A 54 -5.61 -13.29 -5.12
N SER A 55 -5.68 -14.52 -4.66
CA SER A 55 -6.91 -15.34 -4.71
C SER A 55 -7.30 -15.85 -3.32
N PRO A 56 -8.61 -16.13 -3.10
CA PRO A 56 -9.07 -16.66 -1.81
C PRO A 56 -8.39 -17.96 -1.40
N ALA A 57 -8.06 -18.82 -2.37
CA ALA A 57 -7.40 -20.09 -2.10
C ALA A 57 -5.96 -19.93 -1.58
N GLY A 58 -5.31 -18.81 -1.87
CA GLY A 58 -3.93 -18.56 -1.48
C GLY A 58 -3.75 -17.84 -0.15
N VAL A 59 -4.84 -17.42 0.51
CA VAL A 59 -4.76 -16.73 1.80
C VAL A 59 -5.09 -17.68 2.94
N GLU A 60 -4.49 -17.42 4.11
CA GLU A 60 -4.80 -18.13 5.33
C GLU A 60 -6.24 -17.86 5.76
N GLN A 61 -6.83 -18.82 6.49
CA GLN A 61 -8.16 -18.66 7.04
C GLN A 61 -8.26 -17.39 7.89
N GLY A 62 -9.30 -16.59 7.66
CA GLY A 62 -9.52 -15.34 8.36
C GLY A 62 -8.77 -14.14 7.77
N ARG A 63 -8.09 -14.32 6.64
CA ARG A 63 -7.45 -13.22 5.90
C ARG A 63 -8.16 -12.96 4.58
N VAL A 64 -7.98 -11.76 4.04
CA VAL A 64 -8.58 -11.36 2.76
C VAL A 64 -7.53 -11.37 1.65
N PRO A 65 -7.93 -11.69 0.40
CA PRO A 65 -7.03 -11.55 -0.74
C PRO A 65 -6.56 -10.11 -0.93
N SER A 66 -5.38 -9.96 -1.50
CA SER A 66 -4.83 -8.64 -1.83
C SER A 66 -3.92 -8.71 -3.05
N SER A 67 -3.76 -7.58 -3.71
CA SER A 67 -2.88 -7.40 -4.86
C SER A 67 -1.76 -6.45 -4.50
N THR A 68 -0.52 -6.85 -4.77
CA THR A 68 0.68 -6.06 -4.47
C THR A 68 1.28 -5.54 -5.77
N PHE A 69 1.67 -4.28 -5.79
CA PHE A 69 2.30 -3.65 -6.95
C PHE A 69 3.57 -2.91 -6.53
N LEU A 70 4.60 -3.03 -7.37
CA LEU A 70 5.75 -2.14 -7.30
C LEU A 70 5.42 -0.86 -8.06
N CYS A 71 5.88 0.27 -7.54
CA CYS A 71 5.73 1.56 -8.21
C CYS A 71 7.08 1.96 -8.80
N LEU A 72 7.14 2.05 -10.12
CA LEU A 72 8.36 2.38 -10.84
C LEU A 72 8.28 3.78 -11.41
N ARG A 73 9.38 4.53 -11.34
CA ARG A 73 9.54 5.77 -12.08
C ARG A 73 9.89 5.42 -13.53
N GLN A 74 9.10 5.91 -14.47
CA GLN A 74 9.23 5.50 -15.87
C GLN A 74 10.53 5.96 -16.52
N SER A 75 11.07 7.11 -16.09
CA SER A 75 12.26 7.69 -16.71
C SER A 75 13.53 6.84 -16.54
N ASP A 76 13.67 6.15 -15.42
CA ASP A 76 14.86 5.33 -15.11
C ASP A 76 14.53 3.93 -14.61
N GLN A 77 13.25 3.57 -14.59
CA GLN A 77 12.74 2.27 -14.11
C GLN A 77 13.08 1.99 -12.64
N LYS A 78 13.37 3.03 -11.86
CA LYS A 78 13.66 2.87 -10.43
C LYS A 78 12.39 2.58 -9.64
N MET A 79 12.45 1.60 -8.74
CA MET A 79 11.39 1.32 -7.78
C MET A 79 11.39 2.42 -6.70
N VAL A 80 10.37 3.28 -6.75
CA VAL A 80 10.23 4.40 -5.82
C VAL A 80 9.15 4.15 -4.76
N GLY A 81 8.33 3.14 -4.95
CA GLY A 81 7.25 2.83 -4.01
C GLY A 81 6.76 1.39 -4.13
N ILE A 82 5.88 1.05 -3.21
CA ILE A 82 5.16 -0.23 -3.21
C ILE A 82 3.78 0.01 -2.61
N CYS A 83 2.77 -0.70 -3.12
CA CYS A 83 1.43 -0.66 -2.54
C CYS A 83 0.77 -2.02 -2.57
N ASN A 84 -0.17 -2.21 -1.64
CA ASN A 84 -0.98 -3.42 -1.53
C ASN A 84 -2.44 -3.00 -1.42
N ILE A 85 -3.30 -3.62 -2.22
CA ILE A 85 -4.73 -3.35 -2.26
C ILE A 85 -5.48 -4.59 -1.81
N ARG A 86 -6.15 -4.49 -0.68
CA ARG A 86 -6.98 -5.56 -0.13
C ARG A 86 -8.32 -5.56 -0.85
N HIS A 87 -8.80 -6.74 -1.20
CA HIS A 87 -10.01 -6.88 -2.00
C HIS A 87 -11.30 -6.68 -1.19
N SER A 88 -11.22 -6.73 0.13
CA SER A 88 -12.35 -6.51 1.04
C SER A 88 -11.88 -6.04 2.41
N LEU A 89 -12.84 -5.64 3.28
CA LEU A 89 -12.59 -5.25 4.67
C LEU A 89 -13.18 -6.26 5.67
N ASP A 90 -13.27 -7.53 5.30
CA ASP A 90 -13.96 -8.55 6.10
C ASP A 90 -13.24 -8.94 7.40
N GLN A 91 -12.39 -8.06 7.92
CA GLN A 91 -11.71 -8.22 9.20
C GLN A 91 -11.73 -6.91 9.99
N SER A 92 -11.96 -6.99 11.29
CA SER A 92 -12.00 -5.80 12.16
C SER A 92 -10.69 -5.00 12.13
N PHE A 93 -9.54 -5.69 12.05
CA PHE A 93 -8.25 -5.02 11.93
C PHE A 93 -8.17 -4.14 10.68
N LEU A 94 -8.70 -4.62 9.54
CA LEU A 94 -8.68 -3.85 8.30
C LEU A 94 -9.56 -2.62 8.37
N VAL A 95 -10.77 -2.75 8.96
CA VAL A 95 -11.71 -1.63 9.11
C VAL A 95 -11.14 -0.57 10.04
N ASN A 96 -10.49 -0.97 11.14
CA ASN A 96 -10.03 -0.04 12.17
C ASN A 96 -8.66 0.56 11.89
N PHE A 97 -7.71 -0.22 11.34
CA PHE A 97 -6.30 0.18 11.27
C PHE A 97 -5.72 0.25 9.86
N ALA A 98 -6.00 -0.73 9.02
CA ALA A 98 -5.26 -0.89 7.77
C ALA A 98 -6.00 -0.43 6.53
N GLY A 99 -7.33 -0.50 6.50
CA GLY A 99 -8.13 -0.15 5.33
C GLY A 99 -7.87 -1.05 4.14
N HIS A 100 -8.26 -0.59 2.93
CA HIS A 100 -8.04 -1.32 1.69
C HIS A 100 -6.62 -1.18 1.15
N ILE A 101 -5.99 -0.02 1.31
CA ILE A 101 -4.71 0.29 0.65
C ILE A 101 -3.63 0.62 1.66
N GLY A 102 -2.54 -0.15 1.65
CA GLY A 102 -1.29 0.19 2.30
C GLY A 102 -0.26 0.60 1.26
N TYR A 103 0.58 1.58 1.56
CA TYR A 103 1.59 2.06 0.62
C TYR A 103 2.77 2.71 1.33
N SER A 104 3.90 2.77 0.63
CA SER A 104 5.08 3.52 1.09
C SER A 104 5.85 4.05 -0.12
N ILE A 105 6.70 5.04 0.15
CA ILE A 105 7.64 5.61 -0.83
C ILE A 105 9.05 5.46 -0.26
N HIS A 106 9.99 5.11 -1.14
CA HIS A 106 11.41 5.00 -0.80
C HIS A 106 11.86 6.25 -0.02
N PRO A 107 12.54 6.10 1.13
CA PRO A 107 12.91 7.24 1.97
C PRO A 107 13.64 8.38 1.24
N GLU A 108 14.47 8.05 0.26
CA GLU A 108 15.23 9.05 -0.52
C GLU A 108 14.45 9.65 -1.68
N GLU A 109 13.23 9.15 -1.96
CA GLU A 109 12.41 9.61 -3.09
C GLU A 109 11.16 10.37 -2.64
N ARG A 110 11.11 10.77 -1.39
CA ARG A 110 9.99 11.51 -0.82
C ARG A 110 10.00 12.98 -1.21
N ARG A 111 8.87 13.66 -1.00
CA ARG A 111 8.67 15.10 -1.27
C ARG A 111 8.77 15.46 -2.76
N GLN A 112 8.42 14.51 -3.63
CA GLN A 112 8.36 14.72 -5.07
C GLN A 112 6.94 14.48 -5.63
N GLY A 113 5.95 14.30 -4.76
CA GLY A 113 4.57 14.05 -5.17
C GLY A 113 4.28 12.59 -5.52
N TYR A 114 5.21 11.67 -5.30
CA TYR A 114 5.08 10.27 -5.70
C TYR A 114 4.02 9.52 -4.88
N ALA A 115 3.87 9.81 -3.60
CA ALA A 115 2.84 9.17 -2.78
C ALA A 115 1.44 9.44 -3.33
N LYS A 116 1.17 10.68 -3.71
CA LYS A 116 -0.10 11.09 -4.29
C LYS A 116 -0.35 10.41 -5.64
N GLU A 117 0.66 10.39 -6.49
CA GLU A 117 0.56 9.75 -7.80
C GLU A 117 0.38 8.24 -7.66
N GLN A 118 1.15 7.58 -6.78
CA GLN A 118 1.00 6.16 -6.50
C GLN A 118 -0.41 5.83 -6.00
N LEU A 119 -0.94 6.62 -5.07
CA LEU A 119 -2.29 6.39 -4.55
C LEU A 119 -3.34 6.52 -5.65
N ARG A 120 -3.20 7.49 -6.55
CA ARG A 120 -4.11 7.62 -7.70
C ARG A 120 -4.07 6.38 -8.60
N LEU A 121 -2.88 5.87 -8.89
CA LEU A 121 -2.73 4.65 -9.67
C LEU A 121 -3.33 3.44 -8.96
N ALA A 122 -3.14 3.34 -7.64
CA ALA A 122 -3.75 2.29 -6.84
C ALA A 122 -5.28 2.37 -6.85
N LEU A 123 -5.86 3.57 -6.89
CA LEU A 123 -7.32 3.73 -7.00
C LEU A 123 -7.85 3.19 -8.34
N LEU A 124 -7.12 3.36 -9.42
CA LEU A 124 -7.50 2.77 -10.72
C LEU A 124 -7.49 1.23 -10.65
N GLU A 125 -6.46 0.66 -10.02
CA GLU A 125 -6.39 -0.78 -9.81
C GLU A 125 -7.54 -1.27 -8.91
N ALA A 126 -7.88 -0.53 -7.87
CA ALA A 126 -9.02 -0.84 -7.01
C ALA A 126 -10.34 -0.88 -7.79
N GLY A 127 -10.50 0.02 -8.75
CA GLY A 127 -11.66 0.03 -9.65
C GLY A 127 -11.74 -1.24 -10.50
N GLN A 128 -10.60 -1.73 -11.00
CA GLN A 128 -10.54 -2.98 -11.76
C GLN A 128 -10.89 -4.20 -10.90
N LEU A 129 -10.68 -4.13 -9.59
CA LEU A 129 -11.10 -5.16 -8.65
C LEU A 129 -12.59 -5.08 -8.30
N GLY A 130 -13.32 -4.09 -8.83
CA GLY A 130 -14.74 -3.91 -8.57
C GLY A 130 -15.08 -3.10 -7.33
N LEU A 131 -14.12 -2.40 -6.75
CA LEU A 131 -14.36 -1.55 -5.58
C LEU A 131 -14.88 -0.17 -6.01
N ASP A 132 -16.01 0.25 -5.44
CA ASP A 132 -16.60 1.57 -5.73
C ASP A 132 -16.00 2.67 -4.87
N ARG A 133 -15.56 2.31 -3.68
CA ARG A 133 -14.88 3.20 -2.75
C ARG A 133 -13.89 2.41 -1.90
N VAL A 134 -12.88 3.08 -1.40
CA VAL A 134 -11.88 2.44 -0.55
C VAL A 134 -11.69 3.20 0.74
N LEU A 135 -11.43 2.47 1.81
CA LEU A 135 -11.01 3.02 3.08
C LEU A 135 -9.49 3.11 3.08
N VAL A 136 -8.96 4.31 3.33
CA VAL A 136 -7.53 4.53 3.50
C VAL A 136 -7.31 5.17 4.87
N THR A 137 -6.36 4.65 5.62
CA THR A 137 -6.12 5.06 6.99
C THR A 137 -4.71 5.60 7.15
N CYS A 138 -4.51 6.44 8.16
CA CYS A 138 -3.17 6.87 8.56
C CYS A 138 -3.14 7.13 10.05
N ASP A 139 -1.94 7.02 10.63
CA ASP A 139 -1.70 7.44 11.99
C ASP A 139 -2.02 8.95 12.13
N GLU A 140 -2.66 9.33 13.23
CA GLU A 140 -3.04 10.73 13.49
C GLU A 140 -1.84 11.69 13.41
N ALA A 141 -0.66 11.21 13.78
CA ALA A 141 0.56 12.01 13.72
C ALA A 141 1.20 12.07 12.32
N ASN A 142 0.76 11.23 11.38
CA ASN A 142 1.32 11.17 10.04
C ASN A 142 0.67 12.19 9.11
N LEU A 143 1.09 13.45 9.22
CA LEU A 143 0.54 14.55 8.43
C LEU A 143 0.80 14.40 6.93
N GLY A 144 1.92 13.78 6.54
CA GLY A 144 2.24 13.54 5.13
C GLY A 144 1.25 12.60 4.48
N SER A 145 0.92 11.50 5.14
CA SER A 145 -0.08 10.55 4.64
C SER A 145 -1.48 11.18 4.59
N GLU A 146 -1.86 11.93 5.62
CA GLU A 146 -3.14 12.64 5.64
C GLU A 146 -3.28 13.58 4.44
N LYS A 147 -2.26 14.39 4.15
CA LYS A 147 -2.26 15.30 3.00
C LYS A 147 -2.38 14.54 1.69
N THR A 148 -1.68 13.44 1.55
CA THR A 148 -1.76 12.57 0.38
C THR A 148 -3.17 12.04 0.17
N ILE A 149 -3.81 11.53 1.22
CA ILE A 149 -5.16 10.99 1.18
C ILE A 149 -6.17 12.08 0.80
N LEU A 150 -6.08 13.24 1.44
CA LEU A 150 -6.97 14.38 1.14
C LEU A 150 -6.80 14.87 -0.30
N ALA A 151 -5.56 14.91 -0.81
CA ALA A 151 -5.29 15.32 -2.18
C ALA A 151 -5.84 14.33 -3.22
N CYS A 152 -6.07 13.09 -2.83
CA CYS A 152 -6.68 12.06 -3.69
C CYS A 152 -8.20 11.95 -3.50
N GLY A 153 -8.83 12.91 -2.85
CA GLY A 153 -10.27 12.95 -2.67
C GLY A 153 -10.78 12.28 -1.39
N GLY A 154 -9.89 12.02 -0.44
CA GLY A 154 -10.25 11.40 0.84
C GLY A 154 -11.21 12.27 1.63
N GLN A 155 -12.25 11.65 2.17
CA GLN A 155 -13.23 12.28 3.05
C GLN A 155 -13.09 11.66 4.44
N TYR A 156 -12.76 12.49 5.43
CA TYR A 156 -12.62 12.05 6.80
C TYR A 156 -13.93 11.50 7.34
N GLU A 157 -13.88 10.32 7.95
CA GLU A 157 -15.04 9.71 8.61
C GLU A 157 -14.90 9.76 10.11
N SER A 158 -13.81 9.21 10.65
CA SER A 158 -13.63 9.06 12.09
C SER A 158 -12.18 8.78 12.45
N THR A 159 -11.87 8.88 13.73
CA THR A 159 -10.59 8.45 14.30
C THR A 159 -10.85 7.28 15.23
N TYR A 160 -10.19 6.16 14.98
CA TYR A 160 -10.25 4.98 15.83
C TYR A 160 -9.12 5.06 16.86
N GLN A 161 -9.48 4.89 18.13
CA GLN A 161 -8.49 4.80 19.21
C GLN A 161 -8.38 3.35 19.66
N ASP A 162 -7.16 2.81 19.59
CA ASP A 162 -6.90 1.45 20.06
C ASP A 162 -6.99 1.40 21.58
N PRO A 163 -7.87 0.57 22.15
CA PRO A 163 -8.00 0.46 23.60
C PRO A 163 -6.79 -0.17 24.27
N ASP A 164 -5.94 -0.89 23.53
CA ASP A 164 -4.80 -1.59 24.07
C ASP A 164 -3.58 -0.69 24.25
N ASP A 165 -3.28 0.17 23.28
CA ASP A 165 -2.08 1.04 23.32
C ASP A 165 -2.38 2.53 23.22
N GLY A 166 -3.64 2.90 23.02
CA GLY A 166 -4.06 4.30 22.90
C GLY A 166 -3.72 4.97 21.57
N SER A 167 -3.17 4.24 20.62
CA SER A 167 -2.85 4.79 19.29
C SER A 167 -4.12 5.25 18.58
N ARG A 168 -3.99 6.30 17.78
CA ARG A 168 -5.12 6.92 17.07
C ARG A 168 -4.91 6.86 15.57
N THR A 169 -5.89 6.29 14.87
CA THR A 169 -5.86 6.08 13.42
C THR A 169 -7.01 6.85 12.77
N LYS A 170 -6.69 7.76 11.86
CA LYS A 170 -7.69 8.49 11.09
C LYS A 170 -8.15 7.64 9.90
N ARG A 171 -9.45 7.66 9.66
CA ARG A 171 -10.11 6.86 8.62
C ARG A 171 -10.75 7.78 7.59
N PHE A 172 -10.42 7.54 6.31
CA PHE A 172 -10.90 8.33 5.18
C PHE A 172 -11.49 7.41 4.13
N TRP A 173 -12.60 7.82 3.52
CA TRP A 173 -13.15 7.15 2.35
C TRP A 173 -12.80 7.91 1.09
N ILE A 174 -12.38 7.18 0.06
CA ILE A 174 -12.10 7.74 -1.27
C ILE A 174 -13.00 7.04 -2.29
N GLU A 175 -13.74 7.83 -3.07
CA GLU A 175 -14.51 7.29 -4.19
C GLU A 175 -13.54 6.84 -5.28
N VAL A 176 -13.76 5.63 -5.81
CA VAL A 176 -12.92 5.07 -6.86
C VAL A 176 -13.37 5.63 -8.21
N PRO A 177 -12.43 6.14 -9.05
CA PRO A 177 -12.81 6.62 -10.38
C PRO A 177 -13.35 5.47 -11.22
N HIS A 178 -14.45 5.73 -11.94
CA HIS A 178 -14.98 4.83 -12.95
C HIS A 178 -14.65 5.42 -14.32
N GLU A 179 -13.98 4.62 -15.17
CA GLU A 179 -13.76 4.96 -16.57
C GLU A 179 -14.88 4.44 -17.45
#